data_bf31ec23571df2824970be2d0721405a
#
_entry.id   bf31ec23571df2824970be2d0721405a
#
_cell.length_a   1.000
_cell.length_b   1.000
_cell.length_c   1.000
_cell.angle_alpha   90.00
_cell.angle_beta   90.00
_cell.angle_gamma   90.00
#
_symmetry.space_group_name_H-M   'P 1'
#
loop_
_entity.id
_entity.type
_entity.pdbx_description
1 polymer ?
#
loop_
_entity_poly.entity_id
_entity_poly.type
_entity_poly.pdbx_seq_one_letter_code
_entity_poly.pdbx_strand_id
1 'polypeptide(L)'
;MRTLFWECTLRCNASCLHCGSDCHVSSAHPDMPVEDFLKVIDEITPHVDPHKVMITFTGGEALVRKDIEACGRELNKREYPWGIVSNGLLLNRTRLDSLLAAGMHSITISLDGFEEAHNWLRGNRRSFEGAVNAIAMLAEEKEIVWDVVTCVNQKNFKDLMLFKDFLIELGVKNWRIFTIFPVGRAAETPELQIDDTQFTWILKFIRHCRAEGKIHASFACEGFLGNYEGEVRDQIFHCNAGISTASVLIDGSISGCPSIRANFHQGNIYKDSFVDVWNNGFKEYRNREWARKGQCADCDMFRYCEGSGMHLHDDSGDLITCHYRRIEN
;
A
#
# COMPACT_ATOMS: atom_id res chain seq x y z
N MET A 1 0.56 12.49 13.41
CA MET A 1 0.68 11.83 12.09
C MET A 1 2.05 11.17 11.99
N ARG A 2 2.15 9.97 11.34
CA ARG A 2 3.40 9.22 11.13
C ARG A 2 3.68 8.97 9.66
N THR A 3 2.62 8.92 8.85
CA THR A 3 2.73 8.69 7.41
C THR A 3 1.75 9.59 6.68
N LEU A 4 2.23 10.26 5.64
CA LEU A 4 1.39 10.97 4.69
C LEU A 4 1.63 10.40 3.29
N PHE A 5 0.59 9.84 2.71
CA PHE A 5 0.61 9.39 1.33
C PHE A 5 0.22 10.53 0.38
N TRP A 6 0.89 10.58 -0.74
CA TRP A 6 0.51 11.44 -1.86
C TRP A 6 0.18 10.59 -3.09
N GLU A 7 -1.08 10.57 -3.48
CA GLU A 7 -1.50 10.01 -4.76
C GLU A 7 -1.17 11.02 -5.86
N CYS A 8 0.09 11.03 -6.28
CA CYS A 8 0.66 12.11 -7.08
C CYS A 8 0.23 12.08 -8.56
N THR A 9 -0.25 10.94 -9.04
CA THR A 9 -0.73 10.71 -10.41
C THR A 9 -1.65 9.49 -10.47
N LEU A 10 -2.62 9.48 -11.39
CA LEU A 10 -3.37 8.28 -11.77
C LEU A 10 -2.88 7.69 -13.11
N ARG A 11 -1.85 8.28 -13.73
CA ARG A 11 -1.21 7.68 -14.90
C ARG A 11 -0.35 6.49 -14.48
N CYS A 12 -0.39 5.41 -15.25
CA CYS A 12 0.38 4.20 -15.02
C CYS A 12 0.81 3.57 -16.34
N ASN A 13 2.00 2.98 -16.37
CA ASN A 13 2.53 2.23 -17.51
C ASN A 13 2.19 0.72 -17.46
N ALA A 14 1.30 0.33 -16.54
CA ALA A 14 0.72 -1.01 -16.41
C ALA A 14 -0.81 -0.93 -16.37
N SER A 15 -1.48 -2.05 -16.66
CA SER A 15 -2.96 -2.17 -16.65
C SER A 15 -3.37 -3.33 -15.76
N CYS A 16 -3.00 -3.25 -14.45
CA CYS A 16 -3.16 -4.34 -13.50
C CYS A 16 -4.62 -4.74 -13.32
N LEU A 17 -4.94 -6.03 -13.37
CA LEU A 17 -6.28 -6.57 -13.18
C LEU A 17 -6.84 -6.31 -11.77
N HIS A 18 -5.97 -6.16 -10.77
CA HIS A 18 -6.33 -5.90 -9.37
C HIS A 18 -6.25 -4.42 -8.97
N CYS A 19 -6.17 -3.48 -9.93
CA CYS A 19 -6.01 -2.07 -9.58
C CYS A 19 -7.28 -1.48 -8.96
N GLY A 20 -7.23 -1.14 -7.69
CA GLY A 20 -8.32 -0.50 -6.97
C GLY A 20 -8.57 0.96 -7.37
N SER A 21 -7.55 1.64 -7.93
CA SER A 21 -7.62 3.05 -8.38
C SER A 21 -7.96 3.20 -9.86
N ASP A 22 -8.13 2.09 -10.59
CA ASP A 22 -8.41 2.06 -12.02
C ASP A 22 -7.45 2.91 -12.88
N CYS A 23 -6.16 2.85 -12.54
CA CYS A 23 -5.11 3.61 -13.21
C CYS A 23 -4.81 3.08 -14.61
N HIS A 24 -4.56 4.01 -15.56
CA HIS A 24 -4.27 3.74 -16.95
C HIS A 24 -3.10 4.61 -17.48
N VAL A 25 -2.70 4.40 -18.75
CA VAL A 25 -1.65 5.21 -19.40
C VAL A 25 -2.02 6.70 -19.45
N SER A 26 -3.31 7.00 -19.64
CA SER A 26 -3.88 8.35 -19.51
C SER A 26 -4.83 8.41 -18.33
N SER A 27 -4.97 9.59 -17.75
CA SER A 27 -5.90 9.85 -16.66
C SER A 27 -6.82 11.02 -17.04
N ALA A 28 -8.08 10.96 -16.61
CA ALA A 28 -9.00 12.09 -16.69
C ALA A 28 -8.61 13.24 -15.76
N HIS A 29 -7.90 12.93 -14.66
CA HIS A 29 -7.35 13.91 -13.74
C HIS A 29 -5.93 14.27 -14.15
N PRO A 30 -5.57 15.57 -14.28
CA PRO A 30 -4.19 15.99 -14.42
C PRO A 30 -3.37 15.57 -13.20
N ASP A 31 -2.06 15.44 -13.36
CA ASP A 31 -1.17 15.26 -12.21
C ASP A 31 -1.28 16.48 -11.28
N MET A 32 -1.35 16.24 -9.97
CA MET A 32 -1.34 17.34 -9.00
C MET A 32 -0.01 18.08 -9.09
N PRO A 33 0.00 19.43 -9.17
CA PRO A 33 1.21 20.20 -9.07
C PRO A 33 1.98 19.91 -7.79
N VAL A 34 3.31 19.79 -7.89
CA VAL A 34 4.19 19.56 -6.72
C VAL A 34 4.00 20.67 -5.67
N GLU A 35 3.84 21.89 -6.13
CA GLU A 35 3.67 23.08 -5.29
C GLU A 35 2.41 22.98 -4.41
N ASP A 36 1.34 22.36 -4.90
CA ASP A 36 0.10 22.22 -4.13
C ASP A 36 0.27 21.18 -3.00
N PHE A 37 0.99 20.10 -3.27
CA PHE A 37 1.34 19.14 -2.21
C PHE A 37 2.34 19.76 -1.21
N LEU A 38 3.33 20.53 -1.68
CA LEU A 38 4.29 21.17 -0.79
C LEU A 38 3.65 22.21 0.14
N LYS A 39 2.55 22.88 -0.26
CA LYS A 39 1.76 23.73 0.64
C LYS A 39 1.21 22.95 1.82
N VAL A 40 0.74 21.72 1.60
CA VAL A 40 0.30 20.82 2.68
C VAL A 40 1.47 20.47 3.61
N ILE A 41 2.65 20.19 3.05
CA ILE A 41 3.86 19.92 3.84
C ILE A 41 4.24 21.14 4.67
N ASP A 42 4.24 22.34 4.09
CA ASP A 42 4.57 23.59 4.79
C ASP A 42 3.54 23.89 5.91
N GLU A 43 2.26 23.56 5.68
CA GLU A 43 1.19 23.71 6.67
C GLU A 43 1.37 22.76 7.86
N ILE A 44 1.74 21.50 7.64
CA ILE A 44 1.89 20.52 8.74
C ILE A 44 3.21 20.68 9.51
N THR A 45 4.26 21.24 8.91
CA THR A 45 5.61 21.34 9.48
C THR A 45 5.64 21.95 10.88
N PRO A 46 4.89 23.03 11.20
CA PRO A 46 4.89 23.61 12.56
C PRO A 46 4.25 22.70 13.63
N HIS A 47 3.55 21.64 13.22
CA HIS A 47 2.74 20.79 14.10
C HIS A 47 3.31 19.38 14.28
N VAL A 48 4.39 19.02 13.61
CA VAL A 48 5.00 17.68 13.65
C VAL A 48 6.53 17.78 13.75
N ASP A 49 7.17 16.68 14.12
CA ASP A 49 8.60 16.49 13.91
C ASP A 49 8.78 15.88 12.51
N PRO A 50 9.36 16.60 11.55
CA PRO A 50 9.51 16.13 10.16
C PRO A 50 10.20 14.77 10.06
N HIS A 51 11.24 14.52 10.85
CA HIS A 51 11.96 13.23 10.85
C HIS A 51 11.09 12.04 11.24
N LYS A 52 9.91 12.25 11.82
CA LYS A 52 8.98 11.22 12.28
C LYS A 52 7.78 11.04 11.36
N VAL A 53 7.72 11.76 10.25
CA VAL A 53 6.61 11.68 9.29
C VAL A 53 7.15 11.22 7.94
N MET A 54 6.88 9.97 7.59
CA MET A 54 7.24 9.40 6.29
C MET A 54 6.29 9.90 5.21
N ILE A 55 6.83 10.47 4.15
CA ILE A 55 6.07 10.86 2.96
C ILE A 55 6.19 9.74 1.93
N THR A 56 5.07 9.20 1.46
CA THR A 56 5.10 8.10 0.48
C THR A 56 4.36 8.49 -0.79
N PHE A 57 5.07 8.49 -1.90
CA PHE A 57 4.47 8.75 -3.21
C PHE A 57 3.84 7.47 -3.75
N THR A 58 2.62 7.59 -4.18
CA THR A 58 1.80 6.51 -4.72
C THR A 58 0.87 7.05 -5.82
N GLY A 59 -0.11 6.27 -6.21
CA GLY A 59 -1.10 6.62 -7.22
C GLY A 59 -1.19 5.53 -8.28
N GLY A 60 -1.02 5.88 -9.56
CA GLY A 60 -0.74 4.92 -10.61
C GLY A 60 0.69 4.40 -10.49
N GLU A 61 1.61 5.00 -11.25
CA GLU A 61 3.04 4.77 -11.10
C GLU A 61 3.74 6.12 -10.91
N ALA A 62 4.30 6.35 -9.74
CA ALA A 62 4.94 7.63 -9.41
C ALA A 62 6.08 7.98 -10.39
N LEU A 63 6.83 6.99 -10.87
CA LEU A 63 7.97 7.19 -11.76
C LEU A 63 7.60 7.63 -13.20
N VAL A 64 6.30 7.66 -13.58
CA VAL A 64 5.89 8.28 -14.86
C VAL A 64 5.98 9.81 -14.81
N ARG A 65 6.00 10.39 -13.61
CA ARG A 65 6.25 11.82 -13.41
C ARG A 65 7.73 12.14 -13.62
N LYS A 66 8.00 13.33 -14.18
CA LYS A 66 9.35 13.81 -14.46
C LYS A 66 9.91 14.71 -13.33
N ASP A 67 9.06 15.08 -12.37
CA ASP A 67 9.33 16.05 -11.30
C ASP A 67 9.42 15.40 -9.91
N ILE A 68 9.40 14.05 -9.82
CA ILE A 68 9.49 13.33 -8.53
C ILE A 68 10.77 13.65 -7.79
N GLU A 69 11.92 13.69 -8.46
CA GLU A 69 13.19 14.03 -7.82
C GLU A 69 13.23 15.49 -7.37
N ALA A 70 12.57 16.39 -8.09
CA ALA A 70 12.46 17.78 -7.65
C ALA A 70 11.63 17.89 -6.37
N CYS A 71 10.48 17.20 -6.32
CA CYS A 71 9.66 17.10 -5.12
C CYS A 71 10.44 16.47 -3.96
N GLY A 72 11.13 15.36 -4.21
CA GLY A 72 11.95 14.67 -3.22
C GLY A 72 13.03 15.58 -2.59
N ARG A 73 13.74 16.36 -3.42
CA ARG A 73 14.70 17.35 -2.91
C ARG A 73 14.05 18.41 -2.02
N GLU A 74 12.84 18.87 -2.36
CA GLU A 74 12.11 19.85 -1.54
C GLU A 74 11.65 19.23 -0.20
N LEU A 75 11.27 17.95 -0.16
CA LEU A 75 10.98 17.24 1.07
C LEU A 75 12.24 17.04 1.92
N ASN A 76 13.35 16.63 1.29
CA ASN A 76 14.63 16.45 1.99
C ASN A 76 15.16 17.76 2.60
N LYS A 77 15.00 18.92 1.93
CA LYS A 77 15.30 20.24 2.50
C LYS A 77 14.45 20.58 3.73
N ARG A 78 13.23 20.03 3.80
CA ARG A 78 12.30 20.17 4.92
C ARG A 78 12.46 19.05 5.96
N GLU A 79 13.52 18.23 5.81
CA GLU A 79 13.89 17.13 6.70
C GLU A 79 12.85 15.98 6.79
N TYR A 80 11.98 15.87 5.78
CA TYR A 80 11.04 14.74 5.69
C TYR A 80 11.68 13.53 4.99
N PRO A 81 11.70 12.35 5.63
CA PRO A 81 11.98 11.11 4.92
C PRO A 81 10.89 10.83 3.90
N TRP A 82 11.27 10.42 2.70
CA TRP A 82 10.31 10.09 1.66
C TRP A 82 10.66 8.81 0.91
N GLY A 83 9.66 8.23 0.29
CA GLY A 83 9.80 7.02 -0.51
C GLY A 83 8.70 6.84 -1.53
N ILE A 84 8.78 5.76 -2.30
CA ILE A 84 7.86 5.46 -3.39
C ILE A 84 7.38 4.00 -3.34
N VAL A 85 6.19 3.76 -3.89
CA VAL A 85 5.72 2.43 -4.29
C VAL A 85 5.76 2.36 -5.81
N SER A 86 6.44 1.37 -6.37
CA SER A 86 6.67 1.27 -7.81
C SER A 86 6.46 -0.14 -8.36
N ASN A 87 6.05 -0.23 -9.62
CA ASN A 87 6.03 -1.46 -10.38
C ASN A 87 7.41 -1.84 -10.97
N GLY A 88 8.42 -1.01 -10.80
CA GLY A 88 9.80 -1.24 -11.22
C GLY A 88 10.12 -0.98 -12.70
N LEU A 89 9.11 -0.87 -13.58
CA LEU A 89 9.30 -0.75 -15.04
C LEU A 89 10.16 0.45 -15.50
N LEU A 90 10.15 1.53 -14.73
CA LEU A 90 10.89 2.77 -15.06
C LEU A 90 12.11 2.96 -14.15
N LEU A 91 12.40 2.01 -13.27
CA LEU A 91 13.56 2.06 -12.41
C LEU A 91 14.77 1.43 -13.11
N ASN A 92 15.70 2.25 -13.53
CA ASN A 92 17.02 1.85 -14.02
C ASN A 92 18.11 2.47 -13.13
N ARG A 93 19.38 2.12 -13.33
CA ARG A 93 20.49 2.61 -12.50
C ARG A 93 20.52 4.14 -12.42
N THR A 94 20.45 4.82 -13.56
CA THR A 94 20.46 6.29 -13.59
C THR A 94 19.30 6.90 -12.81
N ARG A 95 18.10 6.31 -12.93
CA ARG A 95 16.92 6.78 -12.22
C ARG A 95 17.04 6.54 -10.71
N LEU A 96 17.53 5.36 -10.31
CA LEU A 96 17.77 5.04 -8.91
C LEU A 96 18.78 6.00 -8.29
N ASP A 97 19.93 6.23 -8.95
CA ASP A 97 20.95 7.19 -8.49
C ASP A 97 20.36 8.60 -8.31
N SER A 98 19.51 9.03 -9.25
CA SER A 98 18.86 10.34 -9.18
C SER A 98 17.88 10.47 -8.01
N LEU A 99 17.12 9.39 -7.72
CA LEU A 99 16.18 9.33 -6.59
C LEU A 99 16.93 9.33 -5.25
N LEU A 100 18.02 8.55 -5.15
CA LEU A 100 18.88 8.53 -3.96
C LEU A 100 19.53 9.89 -3.73
N ALA A 101 20.07 10.53 -4.78
CA ALA A 101 20.63 11.89 -4.71
C ALA A 101 19.58 12.96 -4.33
N ALA A 102 18.30 12.69 -4.57
CA ALA A 102 17.17 13.53 -4.13
C ALA A 102 16.74 13.24 -2.67
N GLY A 103 17.40 12.30 -1.98
CA GLY A 103 17.13 11.96 -0.59
C GLY A 103 16.05 10.92 -0.39
N MET A 104 15.83 10.02 -1.34
CA MET A 104 14.87 8.90 -1.17
C MET A 104 15.35 7.95 -0.08
N HIS A 105 14.49 7.66 0.91
CA HIS A 105 14.77 6.78 2.05
C HIS A 105 14.20 5.38 1.89
N SER A 106 13.11 5.23 1.12
CA SER A 106 12.51 3.91 0.96
C SER A 106 11.87 3.70 -0.40
N ILE A 107 11.84 2.43 -0.81
CA ILE A 107 11.12 2.01 -2.02
C ILE A 107 10.49 0.64 -1.81
N THR A 108 9.25 0.49 -2.28
CA THR A 108 8.56 -0.78 -2.35
C THR A 108 8.44 -1.20 -3.81
N ILE A 109 8.85 -2.42 -4.15
CA ILE A 109 8.69 -2.99 -5.50
C ILE A 109 7.59 -4.03 -5.49
N SER A 110 6.70 -3.93 -6.46
CA SER A 110 5.63 -4.91 -6.67
C SER A 110 6.12 -6.07 -7.53
N LEU A 111 6.08 -7.30 -6.97
CA LEU A 111 6.37 -8.53 -7.73
C LEU A 111 5.43 -9.66 -7.27
N ASP A 112 4.55 -10.13 -8.16
CA ASP A 112 3.41 -10.99 -7.81
C ASP A 112 3.58 -12.43 -8.28
N GLY A 113 4.79 -12.96 -8.29
CA GLY A 113 5.09 -14.31 -8.73
C GLY A 113 6.00 -14.34 -9.94
N PHE A 114 6.10 -15.51 -10.58
CA PHE A 114 6.92 -15.70 -11.77
C PHE A 114 6.33 -15.00 -13.01
N GLU A 115 7.11 -14.92 -14.07
CA GLU A 115 6.86 -14.10 -15.26
C GLU A 115 5.43 -14.20 -15.81
N GLU A 116 4.92 -15.41 -16.02
CA GLU A 116 3.60 -15.59 -16.60
C GLU A 116 2.49 -15.00 -15.71
N ALA A 117 2.50 -15.36 -14.42
CA ALA A 117 1.49 -14.90 -13.46
C ALA A 117 1.61 -13.39 -13.20
N HIS A 118 2.83 -12.88 -13.04
CA HIS A 118 3.08 -11.46 -12.81
C HIS A 118 2.68 -10.62 -14.02
N ASN A 119 3.16 -10.95 -15.22
CA ASN A 119 2.85 -10.19 -16.42
C ASN A 119 1.35 -10.21 -16.75
N TRP A 120 0.66 -11.34 -16.53
CA TRP A 120 -0.79 -11.43 -16.64
C TRP A 120 -1.50 -10.48 -15.68
N LEU A 121 -1.15 -10.53 -14.37
CA LEU A 121 -1.78 -9.70 -13.35
C LEU A 121 -1.55 -8.21 -13.61
N ARG A 122 -0.34 -7.84 -14.06
CA ARG A 122 0.06 -6.45 -14.32
C ARG A 122 -0.38 -5.92 -15.68
N GLY A 123 -0.87 -6.79 -16.59
CA GLY A 123 -1.28 -6.40 -17.94
C GLY A 123 -0.13 -5.82 -18.77
N ASN A 124 1.12 -6.23 -18.50
CA ASN A 124 2.30 -5.75 -19.19
C ASN A 124 3.38 -6.85 -19.28
N ARG A 125 3.77 -7.22 -20.52
CA ARG A 125 4.70 -8.33 -20.80
C ARG A 125 6.13 -8.12 -20.28
N ARG A 126 6.53 -6.90 -19.94
CA ARG A 126 7.86 -6.57 -19.42
C ARG A 126 7.87 -6.29 -17.93
N SER A 127 6.72 -6.47 -17.26
CA SER A 127 6.58 -6.10 -15.86
C SER A 127 7.47 -6.92 -14.95
N PHE A 128 7.55 -8.24 -15.21
CA PHE A 128 8.41 -9.14 -14.44
C PHE A 128 9.89 -8.78 -14.58
N GLU A 129 10.38 -8.64 -15.82
CA GLU A 129 11.76 -8.25 -16.10
C GLU A 129 12.11 -6.91 -15.42
N GLY A 130 11.23 -5.90 -15.55
CA GLY A 130 11.43 -4.59 -14.94
C GLY A 130 11.51 -4.66 -13.42
N ALA A 131 10.59 -5.40 -12.77
CA ALA A 131 10.59 -5.57 -11.31
C ALA A 131 11.81 -6.35 -10.81
N VAL A 132 12.20 -7.44 -11.47
CA VAL A 132 13.39 -8.23 -11.12
C VAL A 132 14.66 -7.40 -11.26
N ASN A 133 14.82 -6.65 -12.35
CA ASN A 133 15.97 -5.76 -12.52
C ASN A 133 16.02 -4.66 -11.44
N ALA A 134 14.86 -4.09 -11.08
CA ALA A 134 14.76 -3.12 -9.99
C ALA A 134 15.19 -3.72 -8.64
N ILE A 135 14.73 -4.93 -8.32
CA ILE A 135 15.10 -5.66 -7.09
C ILE A 135 16.59 -5.95 -7.06
N ALA A 136 17.16 -6.43 -8.16
CA ALA A 136 18.61 -6.73 -8.25
C ALA A 136 19.46 -5.47 -7.97
N MET A 137 19.09 -4.31 -8.53
CA MET A 137 19.77 -3.05 -8.23
C MET A 137 19.64 -2.64 -6.76
N LEU A 138 18.45 -2.81 -6.16
CA LEU A 138 18.20 -2.48 -4.76
C LEU A 138 18.93 -3.40 -3.79
N ALA A 139 19.16 -4.66 -4.17
CA ALA A 139 19.92 -5.61 -3.36
C ALA A 139 21.41 -5.21 -3.20
N GLU A 140 21.94 -4.38 -4.10
CA GLU A 140 23.29 -3.82 -4.03
C GLU A 140 23.37 -2.57 -3.13
N GLU A 141 22.21 -1.90 -2.86
CA GLU A 141 22.14 -0.68 -2.06
C GLU A 141 22.15 -1.00 -0.55
N LYS A 142 22.90 -0.20 0.24
CA LYS A 142 23.06 -0.43 1.68
C LYS A 142 22.29 0.54 2.55
N GLU A 143 21.98 1.72 2.05
CA GLU A 143 21.44 2.83 2.85
C GLU A 143 19.94 3.10 2.61
N ILE A 144 19.30 2.34 1.73
CA ILE A 144 17.88 2.47 1.44
C ILE A 144 17.09 1.35 2.12
N VAL A 145 15.95 1.69 2.69
CA VAL A 145 14.97 0.72 3.18
C VAL A 145 14.10 0.28 1.99
N TRP A 146 14.06 -1.02 1.73
CA TRP A 146 13.23 -1.52 0.66
C TRP A 146 12.60 -2.87 0.98
N ASP A 147 11.49 -3.14 0.31
CA ASP A 147 10.79 -4.40 0.40
C ASP A 147 10.11 -4.78 -0.91
N VAL A 148 9.67 -6.03 -0.99
CA VAL A 148 8.84 -6.53 -2.07
C VAL A 148 7.41 -6.73 -1.56
N VAL A 149 6.42 -6.34 -2.38
CA VAL A 149 5.00 -6.64 -2.12
C VAL A 149 4.47 -7.60 -3.17
N THR A 150 3.68 -8.59 -2.72
CA THR A 150 3.03 -9.59 -3.56
C THR A 150 1.54 -9.65 -3.26
N CYS A 151 0.71 -9.47 -4.29
CA CYS A 151 -0.73 -9.70 -4.23
C CYS A 151 -1.02 -11.15 -4.64
N VAL A 152 -1.40 -11.99 -3.66
CA VAL A 152 -1.69 -13.40 -3.90
C VAL A 152 -3.07 -13.58 -4.53
N ASN A 153 -3.13 -14.43 -5.55
CA ASN A 153 -4.32 -14.77 -6.33
C ASN A 153 -4.27 -16.24 -6.77
N GLN A 154 -5.32 -16.74 -7.41
CA GLN A 154 -5.42 -18.13 -7.85
C GLN A 154 -4.26 -18.57 -8.76
N LYS A 155 -3.71 -17.64 -9.56
CA LYS A 155 -2.69 -17.99 -10.55
C LYS A 155 -1.29 -18.14 -9.96
N ASN A 156 -0.95 -17.35 -8.90
CA ASN A 156 0.39 -17.39 -8.28
C ASN A 156 0.44 -18.19 -6.97
N PHE A 157 -0.72 -18.49 -6.37
CA PHE A 157 -0.81 -19.16 -5.07
C PHE A 157 0.02 -20.46 -4.99
N LYS A 158 -0.09 -21.30 -6.01
CA LYS A 158 0.58 -22.63 -6.03
C LYS A 158 2.10 -22.55 -6.06
N ASP A 159 2.66 -21.44 -6.51
CA ASP A 159 4.09 -21.25 -6.71
C ASP A 159 4.78 -20.50 -5.56
N LEU A 160 4.05 -20.12 -4.50
CA LEU A 160 4.56 -19.27 -3.40
C LEU A 160 5.80 -19.84 -2.70
N MET A 161 5.90 -21.18 -2.55
CA MET A 161 7.10 -21.80 -1.95
C MET A 161 8.34 -21.58 -2.82
N LEU A 162 8.24 -21.86 -4.12
CA LEU A 162 9.32 -21.65 -5.08
C LEU A 162 9.64 -20.16 -5.24
N PHE A 163 8.60 -19.33 -5.21
CA PHE A 163 8.73 -17.89 -5.33
C PHE A 163 9.46 -17.28 -4.12
N LYS A 164 9.22 -17.80 -2.91
CA LYS A 164 10.00 -17.45 -1.70
C LYS A 164 11.48 -17.67 -1.93
N ASP A 165 11.85 -18.86 -2.42
CA ASP A 165 13.26 -19.21 -2.63
C ASP A 165 13.89 -18.30 -3.69
N PHE A 166 13.17 -18.00 -4.77
CA PHE A 166 13.58 -17.03 -5.78
C PHE A 166 13.81 -15.62 -5.21
N LEU A 167 12.92 -15.13 -4.33
CA LEU A 167 13.10 -13.83 -3.67
C LEU A 167 14.35 -13.81 -2.77
N ILE A 168 14.62 -14.90 -2.07
CA ILE A 168 15.82 -15.03 -1.24
C ILE A 168 17.09 -14.98 -2.13
N GLU A 169 17.09 -15.67 -3.26
CA GLU A 169 18.20 -15.65 -4.24
C GLU A 169 18.42 -14.24 -4.81
N LEU A 170 17.36 -13.47 -5.03
CA LEU A 170 17.44 -12.06 -5.44
C LEU A 170 17.91 -11.11 -4.31
N GLY A 171 18.14 -11.61 -3.10
CA GLY A 171 18.59 -10.81 -1.96
C GLY A 171 17.48 -10.07 -1.20
N VAL A 172 16.20 -10.40 -1.43
CA VAL A 172 15.06 -9.78 -0.72
C VAL A 172 15.11 -10.18 0.76
N LYS A 173 15.08 -9.17 1.64
CA LYS A 173 15.06 -9.36 3.10
C LYS A 173 13.65 -9.19 3.67
N ASN A 174 12.86 -8.27 3.12
CA ASN A 174 11.52 -7.94 3.59
C ASN A 174 10.51 -8.22 2.49
N TRP A 175 9.48 -9.00 2.80
CA TRP A 175 8.44 -9.42 1.87
C TRP A 175 7.06 -9.26 2.51
N ARG A 176 6.25 -8.35 1.97
CA ARG A 176 4.85 -8.18 2.39
C ARG A 176 3.90 -8.89 1.44
N ILE A 177 3.00 -9.67 2.01
CA ILE A 177 2.02 -10.46 1.27
C ILE A 177 0.64 -9.86 1.50
N PHE A 178 -0.03 -9.55 0.40
CA PHE A 178 -1.40 -9.07 0.34
C PHE A 178 -2.32 -10.12 -0.27
N THR A 179 -3.60 -10.07 0.08
CA THR A 179 -4.66 -10.69 -0.70
C THR A 179 -5.31 -9.63 -1.60
N ILE A 180 -6.11 -10.06 -2.55
CA ILE A 180 -6.84 -9.15 -3.42
C ILE A 180 -8.29 -9.13 -2.97
N PHE A 181 -8.80 -7.98 -2.58
CA PHE A 181 -10.21 -7.79 -2.26
C PHE A 181 -10.96 -7.21 -3.48
N PRO A 182 -12.26 -7.51 -3.64
CA PRO A 182 -13.01 -7.21 -4.86
C PRO A 182 -13.44 -5.73 -4.93
N VAL A 183 -12.46 -4.83 -5.17
CA VAL A 183 -12.67 -3.39 -5.34
C VAL A 183 -11.99 -2.92 -6.61
N GLY A 184 -12.55 -1.94 -7.29
CA GLY A 184 -12.06 -1.48 -8.59
C GLY A 184 -12.08 -2.60 -9.62
N ARG A 185 -11.06 -2.71 -10.48
CA ARG A 185 -11.00 -3.76 -11.51
C ARG A 185 -11.01 -5.18 -10.95
N ALA A 186 -10.58 -5.38 -9.72
CA ALA A 186 -10.60 -6.70 -9.08
C ALA A 186 -12.03 -7.25 -8.85
N ALA A 187 -13.04 -6.39 -8.78
CA ALA A 187 -14.42 -6.81 -8.66
C ALA A 187 -14.95 -7.55 -9.90
N GLU A 188 -14.34 -7.30 -11.06
CA GLU A 188 -14.73 -7.85 -12.36
C GLU A 188 -13.97 -9.15 -12.71
N THR A 189 -13.03 -9.58 -11.85
CA THR A 189 -12.12 -10.70 -12.15
C THR A 189 -12.12 -11.70 -10.97
N PRO A 190 -13.09 -12.65 -10.93
CA PRO A 190 -13.22 -13.63 -9.84
C PRO A 190 -11.97 -14.49 -9.62
N GLU A 191 -11.18 -14.76 -10.66
CA GLU A 191 -9.93 -15.53 -10.61
C GLU A 191 -8.85 -14.87 -9.73
N LEU A 192 -9.05 -13.63 -9.35
CA LEU A 192 -8.16 -12.93 -8.42
C LEU A 192 -8.43 -13.32 -6.96
N GLN A 193 -9.61 -13.87 -6.67
CA GLN A 193 -9.99 -14.20 -5.30
C GLN A 193 -9.49 -15.60 -4.90
N ILE A 194 -8.83 -15.67 -3.76
CA ILE A 194 -8.45 -16.95 -3.11
C ILE A 194 -9.57 -17.40 -2.18
N ASP A 195 -9.73 -18.70 -1.99
CA ASP A 195 -10.68 -19.27 -1.03
C ASP A 195 -10.15 -19.22 0.42
N ASP A 196 -10.99 -19.60 1.38
CA ASP A 196 -10.66 -19.53 2.81
C ASP A 196 -9.59 -20.57 3.22
N THR A 197 -9.54 -21.71 2.52
CA THR A 197 -8.50 -22.73 2.72
C THR A 197 -7.15 -22.19 2.27
N GLN A 198 -7.11 -21.56 1.08
CA GLN A 198 -5.92 -20.92 0.55
C GLN A 198 -5.49 -19.74 1.45
N PHE A 199 -6.43 -18.93 1.92
CA PHE A 199 -6.15 -17.84 2.84
C PHE A 199 -5.50 -18.33 4.14
N THR A 200 -6.08 -19.35 4.78
CA THR A 200 -5.50 -19.96 5.98
C THR A 200 -4.12 -20.57 5.71
N TRP A 201 -3.93 -21.18 4.54
CA TRP A 201 -2.63 -21.70 4.13
C TRP A 201 -1.57 -20.58 4.01
N ILE A 202 -1.92 -19.42 3.44
CA ILE A 202 -1.01 -18.27 3.35
C ILE A 202 -0.54 -17.82 4.75
N LEU A 203 -1.42 -17.77 5.74
CA LEU A 203 -1.04 -17.40 7.10
C LEU A 203 -0.05 -18.40 7.70
N LYS A 204 -0.30 -19.70 7.51
CA LYS A 204 0.62 -20.78 7.92
C LYS A 204 1.96 -20.69 7.18
N PHE A 205 1.92 -20.37 5.89
CA PHE A 205 3.11 -20.17 5.06
C PHE A 205 3.96 -19.01 5.56
N ILE A 206 3.36 -17.85 5.85
CA ILE A 206 4.07 -16.69 6.40
C ILE A 206 4.72 -17.03 7.74
N ARG A 207 3.97 -17.69 8.65
CA ARG A 207 4.52 -18.17 9.92
C ARG A 207 5.73 -19.08 9.72
N HIS A 208 5.67 -19.99 8.74
CA HIS A 208 6.78 -20.86 8.39
C HIS A 208 7.99 -20.07 7.88
N CYS A 209 7.82 -19.11 6.95
CA CYS A 209 8.89 -18.24 6.47
C CYS A 209 9.59 -17.47 7.60
N ARG A 210 8.79 -16.94 8.55
CA ARG A 210 9.31 -16.24 9.72
C ARG A 210 10.12 -17.16 10.63
N ALA A 211 9.67 -18.40 10.84
CA ALA A 211 10.37 -19.40 11.63
C ALA A 211 11.70 -19.85 10.98
N GLU A 212 11.76 -19.91 9.64
CA GLU A 212 13.01 -20.20 8.92
C GLU A 212 14.02 -19.05 9.04
N GLY A 213 13.58 -17.80 9.17
CA GLY A 213 14.44 -16.63 9.35
C GLY A 213 15.26 -16.22 8.13
N LYS A 214 15.00 -16.79 6.94
CA LYS A 214 15.74 -16.47 5.71
C LYS A 214 15.22 -15.22 5.01
N ILE A 215 13.94 -14.96 5.14
CA ILE A 215 13.23 -13.78 4.62
C ILE A 215 12.19 -13.35 5.65
N HIS A 216 12.10 -12.06 5.92
CA HIS A 216 11.09 -11.50 6.82
C HIS A 216 9.77 -11.34 6.08
N ALA A 217 8.99 -12.42 6.01
CA ALA A 217 7.65 -12.38 5.43
C ALA A 217 6.63 -11.82 6.43
N SER A 218 5.71 -10.98 5.97
CA SER A 218 4.62 -10.44 6.80
C SER A 218 3.32 -10.34 6.02
N PHE A 219 2.20 -10.61 6.69
CA PHE A 219 0.89 -10.29 6.14
C PHE A 219 0.65 -8.78 6.25
N ALA A 220 0.14 -8.19 5.19
CA ALA A 220 -0.07 -6.75 5.11
C ALA A 220 -1.18 -6.23 6.04
N CYS A 221 -1.41 -4.92 6.04
CA CYS A 221 -2.37 -4.24 6.91
C CYS A 221 -3.83 -4.37 6.42
N GLU A 222 -4.28 -5.58 6.07
CA GLU A 222 -5.61 -5.76 5.46
C GLU A 222 -6.73 -5.90 6.51
N GLY A 223 -6.60 -6.79 7.46
CA GLY A 223 -7.65 -7.08 8.43
C GLY A 223 -7.12 -7.80 9.67
N PHE A 224 -8.00 -7.94 10.66
CA PHE A 224 -7.71 -8.67 11.89
C PHE A 224 -7.70 -10.18 11.65
N LEU A 225 -6.71 -10.88 12.21
CA LEU A 225 -6.42 -12.29 11.94
C LEU A 225 -6.53 -13.19 13.18
N GLY A 226 -7.14 -12.70 14.26
CA GLY A 226 -7.34 -13.51 15.47
C GLY A 226 -6.02 -14.05 16.02
N ASN A 227 -5.94 -15.36 16.20
CA ASN A 227 -4.77 -16.02 16.81
C ASN A 227 -3.50 -15.97 15.94
N TYR A 228 -3.59 -15.55 14.67
CA TYR A 228 -2.40 -15.38 13.84
C TYR A 228 -1.71 -14.02 14.06
N GLU A 229 -2.35 -13.09 14.79
CA GLU A 229 -1.70 -11.83 15.15
C GLU A 229 -0.41 -12.09 15.96
N GLY A 230 0.67 -11.38 15.61
CA GLY A 230 2.00 -11.62 16.16
C GLY A 230 2.78 -12.79 15.55
N GLU A 231 2.11 -13.74 14.89
CA GLU A 231 2.78 -14.83 14.17
C GLU A 231 3.13 -14.45 12.72
N VAL A 232 2.24 -13.69 12.07
CA VAL A 232 2.35 -13.34 10.64
C VAL A 232 2.63 -11.85 10.39
N ARG A 233 2.70 -11.05 11.44
CA ARG A 233 3.09 -9.64 11.42
C ARG A 233 3.67 -9.25 12.78
N ASP A 234 4.36 -8.10 12.84
CA ASP A 234 5.11 -7.69 14.04
C ASP A 234 4.23 -7.02 15.11
N GLN A 235 3.03 -6.58 14.73
CA GLN A 235 2.09 -5.89 15.61
C GLN A 235 0.69 -6.47 15.43
N ILE A 236 -0.11 -6.42 16.49
CA ILE A 236 -1.54 -6.70 16.41
C ILE A 236 -2.17 -5.70 15.43
N PHE A 237 -3.10 -6.19 14.62
CA PHE A 237 -3.79 -5.38 13.64
C PHE A 237 -4.46 -4.17 14.29
N HIS A 238 -4.19 -3.03 13.71
CA HIS A 238 -4.92 -1.79 13.94
C HIS A 238 -4.93 -0.99 12.62
N CYS A 239 -6.09 -0.52 12.21
CA CYS A 239 -6.18 0.33 11.03
C CYS A 239 -5.69 1.74 11.36
N ASN A 240 -4.52 2.09 10.86
CA ASN A 240 -3.88 3.37 11.14
C ASN A 240 -4.45 4.56 10.34
N ALA A 241 -5.37 4.31 9.38
CA ALA A 241 -6.01 5.33 8.58
C ALA A 241 -6.72 6.36 9.48
N GLY A 242 -6.47 7.66 9.27
CA GLY A 242 -7.03 8.76 10.05
C GLY A 242 -6.57 8.87 11.50
N ILE A 243 -5.69 7.95 11.97
CA ILE A 243 -5.12 7.91 13.32
C ILE A 243 -3.66 8.33 13.31
N SER A 244 -2.84 7.65 12.54
CA SER A 244 -1.43 7.98 12.34
C SER A 244 -1.05 8.13 10.86
N THR A 245 -1.96 7.75 9.96
CA THR A 245 -1.79 7.79 8.50
C THR A 245 -2.86 8.69 7.89
N ALA A 246 -2.45 9.51 6.92
CA ALA A 246 -3.34 10.30 6.08
C ALA A 246 -2.90 10.20 4.61
N SER A 247 -3.74 10.65 3.70
CA SER A 247 -3.42 10.78 2.28
C SER A 247 -4.00 12.03 1.66
N VAL A 248 -3.28 12.59 0.68
CA VAL A 248 -3.78 13.57 -0.28
C VAL A 248 -3.97 12.85 -1.59
N LEU A 249 -5.20 12.79 -2.09
CA LEU A 249 -5.54 12.14 -3.34
C LEU A 249 -5.34 13.10 -4.52
N ILE A 250 -5.39 12.56 -5.74
CA ILE A 250 -5.06 13.32 -6.97
C ILE A 250 -5.93 14.56 -7.17
N ASP A 251 -7.18 14.52 -6.72
CA ASP A 251 -8.15 15.62 -6.82
C ASP A 251 -8.09 16.61 -5.63
N GLY A 252 -7.09 16.44 -4.75
CA GLY A 252 -6.92 17.21 -3.53
C GLY A 252 -7.72 16.69 -2.34
N SER A 253 -8.50 15.62 -2.48
CA SER A 253 -9.26 15.03 -1.37
C SER A 253 -8.33 14.55 -0.26
N ILE A 254 -8.71 14.82 0.99
CA ILE A 254 -8.02 14.38 2.20
C ILE A 254 -8.68 13.09 2.69
N SER A 255 -7.93 12.01 2.74
CA SER A 255 -8.39 10.69 3.17
C SER A 255 -7.46 10.07 4.21
N GLY A 256 -7.87 8.99 4.87
CA GLY A 256 -7.07 8.27 5.85
C GLY A 256 -6.00 7.37 5.23
N CYS A 257 -6.22 6.89 4.01
CA CYS A 257 -5.32 5.98 3.30
C CYS A 257 -5.64 5.97 1.80
N PRO A 258 -4.65 5.86 0.91
CA PRO A 258 -4.89 5.81 -0.54
C PRO A 258 -5.63 4.53 -0.99
N SER A 259 -5.69 3.49 -0.17
CA SER A 259 -6.45 2.27 -0.47
C SER A 259 -7.95 2.38 -0.19
N ILE A 260 -8.41 3.47 0.43
CA ILE A 260 -9.84 3.70 0.71
C ILE A 260 -10.46 4.35 -0.51
N ARG A 261 -11.35 3.61 -1.17
CA ARG A 261 -12.08 4.06 -2.38
C ARG A 261 -13.52 4.44 -2.10
N ALA A 262 -14.08 3.96 -0.99
CA ALA A 262 -15.38 4.39 -0.49
C ALA A 262 -15.36 5.86 -0.03
N ASN A 263 -16.54 6.49 0.04
CA ASN A 263 -16.69 7.91 0.33
C ASN A 263 -16.47 8.24 1.82
N PHE A 264 -15.22 8.08 2.26
CA PHE A 264 -14.75 8.48 3.60
C PHE A 264 -13.83 9.71 3.55
N HIS A 265 -13.89 10.53 2.51
CA HIS A 265 -13.07 11.74 2.38
C HIS A 265 -13.46 12.76 3.45
N GLN A 266 -12.46 13.44 4.03
CA GLN A 266 -12.66 14.32 5.20
C GLN A 266 -12.60 15.80 4.86
N GLY A 267 -12.12 16.16 3.68
CA GLY A 267 -11.97 17.51 3.19
C GLY A 267 -11.20 17.53 1.86
N ASN A 268 -10.78 18.72 1.43
CA ASN A 268 -10.03 18.89 0.20
C ASN A 268 -9.03 20.03 0.33
N ILE A 269 -7.74 19.81 0.01
CA ILE A 269 -6.64 20.77 0.18
C ILE A 269 -6.85 22.09 -0.56
N TYR A 270 -7.71 22.14 -1.56
CA TYR A 270 -8.04 23.36 -2.30
C TYR A 270 -9.14 24.19 -1.64
N LYS A 271 -9.75 23.68 -0.57
CA LYS A 271 -10.89 24.33 0.12
C LYS A 271 -10.67 24.44 1.62
N ASP A 272 -9.94 23.47 2.19
CA ASP A 272 -9.82 23.27 3.63
C ASP A 272 -8.35 23.31 4.06
N SER A 273 -8.09 23.74 5.29
CA SER A 273 -6.80 23.55 5.94
C SER A 273 -6.61 22.07 6.23
N PHE A 274 -5.49 21.50 5.76
CA PHE A 274 -5.16 20.09 6.05
C PHE A 274 -5.03 19.85 7.55
N VAL A 275 -4.40 20.78 8.29
CA VAL A 275 -4.22 20.68 9.74
C VAL A 275 -5.56 20.72 10.48
N ASP A 276 -6.47 21.58 10.08
CA ASP A 276 -7.81 21.67 10.68
C ASP A 276 -8.60 20.37 10.42
N VAL A 277 -8.56 19.85 9.19
CA VAL A 277 -9.19 18.57 8.85
C VAL A 277 -8.57 17.42 9.65
N TRP A 278 -7.23 17.38 9.77
CA TRP A 278 -6.56 16.36 10.55
C TRP A 278 -6.93 16.40 12.04
N ASN A 279 -7.02 17.57 12.62
CA ASN A 279 -7.29 17.72 14.05
C ASN A 279 -8.78 17.50 14.40
N ASN A 280 -9.69 17.99 13.58
CA ASN A 280 -11.13 18.08 13.90
C ASN A 280 -12.00 17.08 13.11
N GLY A 281 -11.51 16.60 11.96
CA GLY A 281 -12.12 15.56 11.15
C GLY A 281 -11.75 14.14 11.60
N PHE A 282 -11.86 13.20 10.70
CA PHE A 282 -11.51 11.79 10.88
C PHE A 282 -12.26 11.08 12.01
N LYS A 283 -13.47 11.55 12.32
CA LYS A 283 -14.27 11.01 13.44
C LYS A 283 -14.65 9.56 13.19
N GLU A 284 -15.07 9.21 11.96
CA GLU A 284 -15.42 7.85 11.57
C GLU A 284 -14.21 6.91 11.59
N TYR A 285 -13.02 7.43 11.41
CA TYR A 285 -11.77 6.67 11.50
C TYR A 285 -11.34 6.41 12.94
N ARG A 286 -11.57 7.36 13.84
CA ARG A 286 -11.13 7.34 15.24
C ARG A 286 -12.16 6.75 16.19
N ASN A 287 -13.44 6.75 15.79
CA ASN A 287 -14.52 6.06 16.49
C ASN A 287 -15.22 5.15 15.49
N ARG A 288 -15.06 3.85 15.64
CA ARG A 288 -15.51 2.80 14.71
C ARG A 288 -16.82 2.13 15.15
N GLU A 289 -17.54 2.66 16.15
CA GLU A 289 -18.83 2.10 16.61
C GLU A 289 -19.88 2.01 15.48
N TRP A 290 -19.81 2.87 14.48
CA TRP A 290 -20.66 2.82 13.29
C TRP A 290 -20.50 1.51 12.49
N ALA A 291 -19.32 0.86 12.57
CA ALA A 291 -19.01 -0.41 11.91
C ALA A 291 -19.59 -1.63 12.66
N ARG A 292 -20.15 -1.43 13.87
CA ARG A 292 -20.79 -2.48 14.69
C ARG A 292 -22.18 -2.78 14.14
N LYS A 293 -22.26 -3.30 12.92
CA LYS A 293 -23.48 -3.67 12.23
C LYS A 293 -23.29 -4.92 11.39
N GLY A 294 -24.37 -5.47 10.84
CA GLY A 294 -24.32 -6.67 10.01
C GLY A 294 -23.56 -7.80 10.71
N GLN A 295 -22.55 -8.36 10.04
CA GLN A 295 -21.72 -9.43 10.60
C GLN A 295 -20.88 -9.03 11.83
N CYS A 296 -20.75 -7.74 12.11
CA CYS A 296 -19.99 -7.23 13.26
C CYS A 296 -20.87 -6.88 14.48
N ALA A 297 -22.20 -6.91 14.37
CA ALA A 297 -23.12 -6.44 15.41
C ALA A 297 -22.89 -7.16 16.75
N ASP A 298 -22.84 -8.49 16.74
CA ASP A 298 -22.71 -9.34 17.94
C ASP A 298 -21.35 -10.08 17.95
N CYS A 299 -20.33 -9.54 17.25
CA CYS A 299 -19.04 -10.18 17.16
C CYS A 299 -18.17 -9.89 18.38
N ASP A 300 -17.77 -10.93 19.14
CA ASP A 300 -16.90 -10.80 20.30
C ASP A 300 -15.52 -10.22 19.99
N MET A 301 -15.06 -10.38 18.74
CA MET A 301 -13.77 -9.85 18.29
C MET A 301 -13.83 -8.37 17.93
N PHE A 302 -15.01 -7.74 17.85
CA PHE A 302 -15.15 -6.34 17.49
C PHE A 302 -14.28 -5.42 18.35
N ARG A 303 -14.17 -5.68 19.64
CA ARG A 303 -13.34 -4.91 20.59
C ARG A 303 -11.85 -4.88 20.25
N TYR A 304 -11.37 -5.81 19.41
CA TYR A 304 -9.97 -5.87 18.96
C TYR A 304 -9.78 -5.37 17.55
N CYS A 305 -10.73 -5.65 16.64
CA CYS A 305 -10.61 -5.34 15.22
C CYS A 305 -11.35 -4.08 14.80
N GLU A 306 -12.29 -3.58 15.61
CA GLU A 306 -13.10 -2.37 15.36
C GLU A 306 -13.71 -2.33 13.95
N GLY A 307 -14.19 -3.47 13.45
CA GLY A 307 -14.74 -3.58 12.10
C GLY A 307 -13.68 -3.70 11.00
N SER A 308 -12.42 -4.06 11.33
CA SER A 308 -11.36 -4.34 10.36
C SER A 308 -10.80 -3.08 9.65
N GLY A 309 -10.16 -3.22 8.48
CA GLY A 309 -9.58 -2.09 7.73
C GLY A 309 -10.64 -1.18 7.09
N MET A 310 -10.44 0.12 7.13
CA MET A 310 -11.36 1.09 6.49
C MET A 310 -11.59 0.80 5.00
N HIS A 311 -10.54 0.36 4.29
CA HIS A 311 -10.60 0.02 2.86
C HIS A 311 -11.44 -1.23 2.54
N LEU A 312 -11.87 -1.96 3.57
CA LEU A 312 -12.73 -3.14 3.43
C LEU A 312 -14.24 -2.80 3.59
N HIS A 313 -14.58 -1.53 3.69
CA HIS A 313 -15.96 -1.06 3.76
C HIS A 313 -16.37 -0.38 2.44
N ASP A 314 -17.62 -0.58 2.06
CA ASP A 314 -18.24 0.09 0.92
C ASP A 314 -18.77 1.50 1.31
N ASP A 315 -19.41 2.19 0.35
CA ASP A 315 -20.00 3.53 0.55
C ASP A 315 -21.14 3.55 1.57
N SER A 316 -21.78 2.41 1.85
CA SER A 316 -22.78 2.24 2.89
C SER A 316 -22.17 1.97 4.26
N GLY A 317 -20.85 1.80 4.31
CA GLY A 317 -20.10 1.39 5.48
C GLY A 317 -20.29 -0.08 5.83
N ASP A 318 -20.72 -0.93 4.91
CA ASP A 318 -20.85 -2.35 5.14
C ASP A 318 -19.50 -3.04 4.85
N LEU A 319 -19.15 -4.02 5.69
CA LEU A 319 -17.90 -4.76 5.57
C LEU A 319 -17.97 -5.73 4.39
N ILE A 320 -17.13 -5.50 3.36
CA ILE A 320 -17.05 -6.31 2.14
C ILE A 320 -16.51 -7.71 2.45
N THR A 321 -15.47 -7.79 3.28
CA THR A 321 -14.86 -9.07 3.68
C THR A 321 -14.33 -9.02 5.10
N CYS A 322 -14.50 -10.11 5.84
CA CYS A 322 -13.98 -10.29 7.20
C CYS A 322 -12.87 -11.33 7.22
N HIS A 323 -11.62 -10.93 7.33
CA HIS A 323 -10.49 -11.84 7.36
C HIS A 323 -10.56 -12.83 8.53
N TYR A 324 -11.03 -12.39 9.70
CA TYR A 324 -11.17 -13.25 10.87
C TYR A 324 -12.12 -14.43 10.60
N ARG A 325 -13.28 -14.17 9.99
CA ARG A 325 -14.25 -15.22 9.66
C ARG A 325 -13.76 -16.20 8.59
N ARG A 326 -12.88 -15.77 7.70
CA ARG A 326 -12.24 -16.64 6.71
C ARG A 326 -11.30 -17.67 7.34
N ILE A 327 -10.83 -17.43 8.56
CA ILE A 327 -9.93 -18.35 9.28
C ILE A 327 -10.71 -19.36 10.11
N GLU A 328 -11.89 -19.03 10.60
CA GLU A 328 -12.71 -19.87 11.47
C GLU A 328 -13.48 -20.96 10.73
N ASN A 329 -13.55 -20.89 9.41
CA ASN A 329 -14.23 -21.91 8.57
C ASN A 329 -13.22 -23.01 8.10
#